data_44663b17da780b3a23fe049e68247393
#
_entry.id   44663b17da780b3a23fe049e68247393
#
_cell.length_a   1.000
_cell.length_b   1.000
_cell.length_c   1.000
_cell.angle_alpha   90.00
_cell.angle_beta   90.00
_cell.angle_gamma   90.00
#
_symmetry.space_group_name_H-M   'P 1'
#
loop_
_entity.id
_entity.type
_entity.pdbx_description
1 polymer ?
#
loop_
_entity_poly.entity_id
_entity_poly.type
_entity_poly.pdbx_seq_one_letter_code
_entity_poly.pdbx_strand_id
1 'polypeptide(L)' 'MAETKLLPKIGSKIKININKVKDRLPAKLIDQISSNPRVVITGYKMVDGRSIGITAKLQNDLQSWFFPEEIEKG' A
#
# COMPACT_ATOMS: atom_id res chain seq x y z
N MET A 1 -23.63 10.49 -4.72
CA MET A 1 -23.20 9.28 -4.68
C MET A 1 -21.78 9.13 -4.33
N ALA A 2 -21.55 8.25 -3.52
CA ALA A 2 -20.23 8.07 -3.10
C ALA A 2 -19.41 7.42 -4.14
N GLU A 3 -18.21 7.84 -4.28
CA GLU A 3 -17.34 7.26 -5.12
C GLU A 3 -16.89 5.97 -4.63
N THR A 4 -16.90 4.95 -5.38
CA THR A 4 -16.41 3.68 -5.02
C THR A 4 -15.00 3.57 -5.49
N LYS A 5 -14.06 3.57 -4.56
CA LYS A 5 -12.71 3.44 -4.91
C LYS A 5 -12.43 2.01 -5.18
N LEU A 6 -12.08 1.67 -6.38
CA LEU A 6 -11.78 0.31 -6.73
C LEU A 6 -10.44 -0.10 -6.14
N LEU A 7 -10.40 -1.29 -5.57
CA LEU A 7 -9.16 -1.81 -5.03
C LEU A 7 -8.33 -2.40 -6.17
N PRO A 8 -7.01 -2.30 -6.09
CA PRO A 8 -6.16 -2.86 -7.13
C PRO A 8 -6.23 -4.38 -7.09
N LYS A 9 -6.02 -4.99 -8.24
CA LYS A 9 -6.07 -6.45 -8.33
C LYS A 9 -4.81 -7.06 -7.76
N ILE A 10 -4.94 -8.26 -7.20
CA ILE A 10 -3.79 -9.00 -6.72
C ILE A 10 -2.85 -9.23 -7.89
N GLY A 11 -1.57 -9.03 -7.67
CA GLY A 11 -0.56 -9.16 -8.70
C GLY A 11 -0.24 -7.88 -9.46
N SER A 12 -1.07 -6.84 -9.28
CA SER A 12 -0.81 -5.59 -9.97
C SER A 12 0.30 -4.80 -9.28
N LYS A 13 0.95 -3.95 -10.03
CA LYS A 13 2.00 -3.10 -9.50
C LYS A 13 1.43 -1.71 -9.31
N ILE A 14 1.63 -1.18 -8.12
CA ILE A 14 1.17 0.14 -7.81
C ILE A 14 2.28 0.92 -7.13
N LYS A 15 2.05 2.18 -6.89
CA LYS A 15 3.03 3.06 -6.31
C LYS A 15 2.51 3.56 -4.98
N ILE A 16 3.36 3.65 -3.99
CA ILE A 16 2.98 4.15 -2.67
C ILE A 16 3.26 5.65 -2.60
N ASN A 17 2.30 6.38 -2.07
CA ASN A 17 2.48 7.80 -1.87
C ASN A 17 3.18 8.01 -0.53
N ILE A 18 4.47 8.29 -0.60
CA ILE A 18 5.32 8.47 0.57
C ILE A 18 4.77 9.51 1.53
N ASN A 19 4.24 10.59 1.00
CA ASN A 19 3.75 11.66 1.86
C ASN A 19 2.58 11.25 2.72
N LYS A 20 1.87 10.23 2.32
CA LYS A 20 0.72 9.76 3.08
C LYS A 20 1.06 8.68 4.09
N VAL A 21 2.23 8.07 3.98
CA VAL A 21 2.62 6.99 4.87
C VAL A 21 3.76 7.33 5.80
N LYS A 22 4.44 8.44 5.56
CA LYS A 22 5.66 8.75 6.31
C LYS A 22 5.47 8.88 7.81
N ASP A 23 4.28 9.24 8.25
CA ASP A 23 4.02 9.39 9.67
C ASP A 23 3.46 8.11 10.30
N ARG A 24 3.16 7.14 9.49
CA ARG A 24 2.54 5.91 9.96
C ARG A 24 3.49 4.72 9.98
N LEU A 25 4.37 4.64 9.01
CA LEU A 25 5.25 3.51 8.86
C LEU A 25 6.59 3.71 9.53
N PRO A 26 7.25 2.63 9.94
CA PRO A 26 8.57 2.72 10.52
C PRO A 26 9.58 3.27 9.51
N ALA A 27 10.63 3.88 10.02
CA ALA A 27 11.65 4.48 9.18
C ALA A 27 12.26 3.51 8.17
N LYS A 28 12.43 2.25 8.56
CA LYS A 28 12.97 1.25 7.65
C LYS A 28 12.09 1.06 6.43
N LEU A 29 10.80 1.02 6.62
CA LEU A 29 9.87 0.85 5.51
C LEU A 29 9.83 2.11 4.66
N ILE A 30 9.90 3.27 5.29
CA ILE A 30 9.91 4.53 4.56
C ILE A 30 11.15 4.60 3.66
N ASP A 31 12.31 4.16 4.16
CA ASP A 31 13.51 4.16 3.37
C ASP A 31 13.38 3.23 2.17
N GLN A 32 12.82 2.05 2.36
CA GLN A 32 12.62 1.10 1.28
C GLN A 32 11.69 1.66 0.23
N ILE A 33 10.59 2.24 0.65
CA ILE A 33 9.61 2.79 -0.26
C ILE A 33 10.17 4.01 -0.98
N SER A 34 10.99 4.81 -0.30
CA SER A 34 11.59 5.96 -0.93
C SER A 34 12.53 5.57 -2.05
N SER A 35 13.26 4.47 -1.86
CA SER A 35 14.17 3.98 -2.89
C SER A 35 13.39 3.39 -4.05
N ASN A 36 12.30 2.71 -3.76
CA ASN A 36 11.48 2.11 -4.81
C ASN A 36 10.03 2.07 -4.34
N PRO A 37 9.22 3.03 -4.72
CA PRO A 37 7.83 3.11 -4.26
C PRO A 37 6.88 2.11 -4.89
N ARG A 38 7.36 1.32 -5.85
CA ARG A 38 6.48 0.36 -6.51
C ARG A 38 6.40 -0.93 -5.73
N VAL A 39 5.19 -1.41 -5.53
CA VAL A 39 4.96 -2.63 -4.80
C VAL A 39 3.99 -3.50 -5.58
N VAL A 40 3.95 -4.78 -5.26
CA VAL A 40 3.05 -5.72 -5.91
C VAL A 40 1.97 -6.11 -4.91
N ILE A 41 0.73 -6.01 -5.33
CA ILE A 41 -0.40 -6.32 -4.45
C ILE A 41 -0.47 -7.82 -4.24
N THR A 42 -0.50 -8.25 -3.00
CA THR A 42 -0.57 -9.67 -2.67
C THR A 42 -1.91 -10.09 -2.09
N GLY A 43 -2.71 -9.14 -1.65
CA GLY A 43 -4.02 -9.48 -1.11
C GLY A 43 -4.65 -8.31 -0.38
N TYR A 44 -5.61 -8.63 0.45
CA TYR A 44 -6.31 -7.62 1.21
C TYR A 44 -6.49 -8.11 2.63
N LYS A 45 -6.68 -7.22 3.57
CA LYS A 45 -6.94 -7.60 4.95
C LYS A 45 -7.90 -6.62 5.58
N MET A 46 -8.61 -7.08 6.60
CA MET A 46 -9.51 -6.21 7.30
C MET A 46 -8.72 -5.47 8.37
N VAL A 47 -8.86 -4.18 8.44
CA VAL A 47 -8.18 -3.36 9.40
C VAL A 47 -9.21 -2.70 10.27
N ASP A 48 -9.03 -2.79 11.57
CA ASP A 48 -9.95 -2.20 12.54
C ASP A 48 -11.39 -2.68 12.40
N GLY A 49 -11.61 -3.77 11.71
CA GLY A 49 -12.93 -4.31 11.54
C GLY A 49 -13.86 -3.50 10.66
N ARG A 50 -13.38 -2.40 10.10
CA ARG A 50 -14.21 -1.53 9.28
C ARG A 50 -13.61 -1.20 7.96
N SER A 51 -12.30 -1.13 7.90
CA SER A 51 -11.62 -0.72 6.68
C SER A 51 -10.89 -1.89 6.07
N ILE A 52 -10.68 -1.84 4.78
CA ILE A 52 -9.92 -2.86 4.08
C ILE A 52 -8.55 -2.31 3.77
N GLY A 53 -7.52 -3.02 4.23
CA GLY A 53 -6.15 -2.69 3.90
C GLY A 53 -5.70 -3.53 2.72
N ILE A 54 -4.71 -3.04 2.01
CA ILE A 54 -4.16 -3.73 0.86
C ILE A 54 -2.79 -4.23 1.22
N THR A 55 -2.58 -5.55 1.15
CA THR A 55 -1.28 -6.10 1.47
C THR A 55 -0.44 -6.09 0.21
N ALA A 56 0.81 -5.75 0.35
CA ALA A 56 1.71 -5.63 -0.78
C ALA A 56 3.12 -6.06 -0.42
N LYS A 57 3.85 -6.49 -1.43
CA LYS A 57 5.20 -6.96 -1.25
C LYS A 57 6.15 -5.93 -1.85
N LEU A 58 7.13 -5.55 -1.07
CA LEU A 58 8.13 -4.60 -1.49
C LEU A 58 9.28 -5.33 -2.19
N GLN A 59 10.21 -4.56 -2.72
CA GLN A 59 11.30 -5.10 -3.50
C GLN A 59 12.14 -6.18 -2.82
N ASN A 60 12.40 -6.08 -1.56
CA ASN A 60 13.23 -7.05 -0.87
C ASN A 60 12.43 -8.07 -0.08
N ASP A 61 11.31 -8.48 -0.63
CA ASP A 61 10.44 -9.48 -0.05
C ASP A 61 9.78 -9.10 1.28
N LEU A 62 9.89 -7.86 1.68
CA LEU A 62 9.19 -7.39 2.84
C LEU A 62 7.74 -7.16 2.45
N GLN A 63 6.84 -7.50 3.35
CA GLN A 63 5.43 -7.26 3.11
C GLN A 63 4.89 -6.24 4.08
N SER A 64 3.96 -5.45 3.64
CA SER A 64 3.31 -4.48 4.49
C SER A 64 1.90 -4.29 3.98
N TRP A 65 1.11 -3.49 4.66
CA TRP A 65 -0.24 -3.19 4.21
C TRP A 65 -0.44 -1.69 4.16
N PHE A 66 -1.34 -1.26 3.31
CA PHE A 66 -1.56 0.15 3.09
C PHE A 66 -3.06 0.40 2.95
N PHE A 67 -3.48 1.59 3.29
CA PHE A 67 -4.87 1.97 3.04
C PHE A 67 -5.01 2.33 1.56
N PRO A 68 -6.19 2.16 0.97
CA PRO A 68 -6.37 2.49 -0.45
C PRO A 68 -5.95 3.90 -0.83
N GLU A 69 -6.12 4.84 0.09
CA GLU A 69 -5.77 6.22 -0.21
C GLU A 69 -4.26 6.49 -0.21
N GLU A 70 -3.49 5.52 0.23
CA GLU A 70 -2.03 5.66 0.29
C GLU A 70 -1.35 5.15 -0.97
N ILE A 71 -2.10 4.57 -1.89
CA ILE A 71 -1.51 4.02 -3.10
C ILE A 71 -1.95 4.82 -4.31
N GLU A 72 -1.14 4.76 -5.35
CA GLU A 72 -1.42 5.43 -6.61
C GLU A 72 -1.19 4.47 -7.74
N LYS A 73 -1.81 4.70 -8.86
CA LYS A 73 -1.58 3.87 -10.02
C LYS A 73 -0.15 4.08 -10.47
N GLY A 74 0.55 3.01 -10.65
CA GLY A 74 1.96 3.03 -10.99
C GLY A 74 2.31 3.42 -12.38
#